data_2bfb621e589c74d18ef780d81f81e51a
#
_entry.id   2bfb621e589c74d18ef780d81f81e51a
#
_cell.length_a   1.000
_cell.length_b   1.000
_cell.length_c   1.000
_cell.angle_alpha   90.00
_cell.angle_beta   90.00
_cell.angle_gamma   90.00
#
_symmetry.space_group_name_H-M   'P 1'
#
loop_
_entity.id
_entity.type
_entity.pdbx_description
1 polymer ?
#
loop_
_entity_poly.entity_id
_entity_poly.type
_entity_poly.pdbx_seq_one_letter_code
_entity_poly.pdbx_strand_id
1 'polypeptide(L)'
;TRGIVSGNRYRWGRYWVQTDAAINSGNSGGPLINLDTGKVIGINSATYSKRMSEGLGFAVHMIRACRVLELLKNGIDPSPPYIPVSFTQADNKLDQLKVAAVYEKQPHLWPLEPNDTVLALVGFENNPFVHQSDLIHALRGQDGLVELLVERLGIRQTFTITARPRPNLLDKIGVHVSGIIFG
;
A
#
# COMPACT_ATOMS: atom_id res chain seq x y z
N THR A 1 -13.35 6.67 -23.80
CA THR A 1 -12.04 6.47 -24.43
C THR A 1 -11.70 4.98 -24.48
N ARG A 2 -10.95 4.56 -25.48
CA ARG A 2 -10.42 3.19 -25.60
C ARG A 2 -8.90 3.25 -25.63
N GLY A 3 -8.25 2.15 -25.21
CA GLY A 3 -6.81 1.99 -25.24
C GLY A 3 -6.45 0.56 -24.84
N ILE A 4 -5.16 0.32 -24.64
CA ILE A 4 -4.63 -0.97 -24.20
C ILE A 4 -4.03 -0.85 -22.80
N VAL A 5 -4.00 -1.97 -22.08
CA VAL A 5 -3.24 -2.09 -20.83
C VAL A 5 -1.79 -2.39 -21.19
N SER A 6 -0.90 -1.45 -20.88
CA SER A 6 0.54 -1.59 -21.13
C SER A 6 1.26 -2.42 -20.07
N GLY A 7 0.56 -2.76 -18.98
CA GLY A 7 1.06 -3.60 -17.90
C GLY A 7 0.81 -3.03 -16.51
N ASN A 8 1.28 -3.78 -15.52
CA ASN A 8 1.25 -3.33 -14.12
C ASN A 8 2.58 -2.64 -13.80
N ARG A 9 2.52 -1.54 -13.01
CA ARG A 9 3.69 -0.78 -12.58
C ARG A 9 3.62 -0.51 -11.09
N TYR A 10 4.77 -0.66 -10.43
CA TYR A 10 4.95 -0.14 -9.08
C TYR A 10 5.58 1.25 -9.16
N ARG A 11 4.84 2.28 -8.74
CA ARG A 11 5.28 3.67 -8.72
C ARG A 11 4.65 4.42 -7.57
N TRP A 12 5.35 5.40 -7.01
CA TRP A 12 4.87 6.23 -5.90
C TRP A 12 4.34 5.40 -4.72
N GLY A 13 5.02 4.28 -4.45
CA GLY A 13 4.65 3.37 -3.37
C GLY A 13 3.36 2.57 -3.60
N ARG A 14 2.86 2.46 -4.85
CA ARG A 14 1.60 1.78 -5.17
C ARG A 14 1.69 0.98 -6.47
N TYR A 15 0.81 -0.02 -6.57
CA TYR A 15 0.59 -0.76 -7.81
C TYR A 15 -0.45 -0.07 -8.68
N TRP A 16 -0.12 0.09 -9.94
CA TRP A 16 -0.93 0.73 -10.93
C TRP A 16 -1.14 -0.16 -12.14
N VAL A 17 -2.32 -0.09 -12.73
CA VAL A 17 -2.56 -0.53 -14.11
C VAL A 17 -2.19 0.65 -15.01
N GLN A 18 -1.22 0.45 -15.89
CA GLN A 18 -0.82 1.45 -16.88
C GLN A 18 -1.60 1.21 -18.18
N THR A 19 -2.14 2.29 -18.76
CA THR A 19 -2.90 2.27 -20.01
C THR A 19 -2.59 3.50 -20.86
N ASP A 20 -2.73 3.40 -22.17
CA ASP A 20 -2.71 4.54 -23.08
C ASP A 20 -4.12 5.11 -23.32
N ALA A 21 -5.17 4.48 -22.77
CA ALA A 21 -6.50 5.06 -22.75
C ALA A 21 -6.45 6.45 -22.11
N ALA A 22 -7.00 7.47 -22.78
CA ALA A 22 -6.92 8.83 -22.28
C ALA A 22 -7.62 8.99 -20.93
N ILE A 23 -6.81 9.15 -19.87
CA ILE A 23 -7.25 9.52 -18.53
C ILE A 23 -7.02 11.02 -18.38
N ASN A 24 -8.09 11.79 -18.21
CA ASN A 24 -8.08 13.25 -18.11
C ASN A 24 -8.87 13.71 -16.88
N SER A 25 -8.78 15.00 -16.57
CA SER A 25 -9.67 15.61 -15.59
C SER A 25 -11.13 15.33 -15.94
N GLY A 26 -11.91 14.82 -15.01
CA GLY A 26 -13.31 14.46 -15.16
C GLY A 26 -13.59 12.95 -15.28
N ASN A 27 -12.60 12.11 -15.62
CA ASN A 27 -12.78 10.66 -15.58
C ASN A 27 -12.07 9.97 -14.40
N SER A 28 -11.39 10.72 -13.54
CA SER A 28 -10.79 10.22 -12.29
C SER A 28 -11.88 9.70 -11.35
N GLY A 29 -11.63 8.54 -10.71
CA GLY A 29 -12.63 7.82 -9.91
C GLY A 29 -13.55 6.92 -10.76
N GLY A 30 -13.62 7.11 -12.08
CA GLY A 30 -14.36 6.25 -12.99
C GLY A 30 -13.66 4.89 -13.21
N PRO A 31 -14.39 3.88 -13.73
CA PRO A 31 -13.86 2.55 -13.92
C PRO A 31 -12.95 2.46 -15.16
N LEU A 32 -11.88 1.68 -15.06
CA LEU A 32 -11.18 1.11 -16.20
C LEU A 32 -11.75 -0.27 -16.47
N ILE A 33 -12.37 -0.46 -17.62
CA ILE A 33 -13.11 -1.68 -17.95
C ILE A 33 -12.37 -2.48 -19.02
N ASN A 34 -12.19 -3.78 -18.76
CA ASN A 34 -11.74 -4.72 -19.78
C ASN A 34 -12.90 -4.98 -20.77
N LEU A 35 -12.68 -4.70 -22.04
CA LEU A 35 -13.75 -4.75 -23.06
C LEU A 35 -14.16 -6.19 -23.40
N ASP A 36 -13.27 -7.16 -23.26
CA ASP A 36 -13.55 -8.56 -23.60
C ASP A 36 -14.44 -9.22 -22.53
N THR A 37 -14.24 -8.83 -21.28
CA THR A 37 -14.91 -9.46 -20.13
C THR A 37 -15.99 -8.58 -19.50
N GLY A 38 -16.05 -7.29 -19.84
CA GLY A 38 -16.93 -6.31 -19.18
C GLY A 38 -16.57 -6.02 -17.72
N LYS A 39 -15.46 -6.56 -17.20
CA LYS A 39 -15.07 -6.41 -15.79
C LYS A 39 -14.28 -5.14 -15.55
N VAL A 40 -14.50 -4.51 -14.40
CA VAL A 40 -13.68 -3.41 -13.92
C VAL A 40 -12.33 -3.96 -13.45
N ILE A 41 -11.24 -3.49 -14.05
CA ILE A 41 -9.86 -3.90 -13.77
C ILE A 41 -9.08 -2.85 -12.98
N GLY A 42 -9.60 -1.62 -12.92
CA GLY A 42 -8.98 -0.53 -12.17
C GLY A 42 -9.90 0.67 -12.00
N ILE A 43 -9.44 1.60 -11.17
CA ILE A 43 -10.09 2.89 -10.91
C ILE A 43 -9.17 3.99 -11.44
N ASN A 44 -9.62 4.77 -12.39
CA ASN A 44 -8.84 5.85 -13.01
C ASN A 44 -8.41 6.87 -11.94
N SER A 45 -7.15 7.25 -11.93
CA SER A 45 -6.64 8.12 -10.86
C SER A 45 -5.67 9.19 -11.33
N ALA A 46 -4.68 8.87 -12.15
CA ALA A 46 -3.60 9.78 -12.45
C ALA A 46 -3.14 9.69 -13.91
N THR A 47 -2.62 10.81 -14.40
CA THR A 47 -1.88 10.88 -15.65
C THR A 47 -0.49 11.45 -15.39
N TYR A 48 0.46 11.12 -16.23
CA TYR A 48 1.71 11.89 -16.29
C TYR A 48 1.41 13.32 -16.79
N SER A 49 2.14 14.30 -16.24
CA SER A 49 2.05 15.64 -16.80
C SER A 49 2.45 15.61 -18.28
N LYS A 50 1.73 16.34 -19.13
CA LYS A 50 1.94 16.42 -20.60
C LYS A 50 3.39 16.69 -21.02
N ARG A 51 4.24 17.19 -20.09
CA ARG A 51 5.65 17.47 -20.34
C ARG A 51 6.57 16.25 -20.34
N MET A 52 6.15 15.11 -19.75
CA MET A 52 7.04 13.95 -19.59
C MET A 52 6.65 12.73 -20.45
N SER A 53 5.39 12.57 -20.81
CA SER A 53 4.94 11.57 -21.78
C SER A 53 3.46 11.74 -22.08
N GLU A 54 3.10 11.98 -23.34
CA GLU A 54 1.71 11.93 -23.79
C GLU A 54 1.23 10.47 -23.80
N GLY A 55 -0.01 10.24 -23.35
CA GLY A 55 -0.66 8.94 -23.50
C GLY A 55 -0.40 7.92 -22.39
N LEU A 56 0.15 8.31 -21.22
CA LEU A 56 0.27 7.39 -20.08
C LEU A 56 -0.75 7.70 -18.98
N GLY A 57 -1.73 6.83 -18.84
CA GLY A 57 -2.72 6.83 -17.79
C GLY A 57 -2.42 5.76 -16.73
N PHE A 58 -2.83 6.03 -15.49
CA PHE A 58 -2.68 5.11 -14.36
C PHE A 58 -4.01 4.93 -13.63
N ALA A 59 -4.41 3.68 -13.46
CA ALA A 59 -5.56 3.30 -12.65
C ALA A 59 -5.11 2.48 -11.43
N VAL A 60 -5.77 2.70 -10.29
CA VAL A 60 -5.57 1.85 -9.11
C VAL A 60 -6.02 0.45 -9.45
N HIS A 61 -5.15 -0.54 -9.21
CA HIS A 61 -5.46 -1.94 -9.54
C HIS A 61 -6.64 -2.46 -8.72
N MET A 62 -7.60 -3.13 -9.38
CA MET A 62 -8.85 -3.55 -8.74
C MET A 62 -8.63 -4.52 -7.58
N ILE A 63 -7.61 -5.40 -7.60
CA ILE A 63 -7.26 -6.27 -6.47
C ILE A 63 -7.08 -5.47 -5.18
N ARG A 64 -6.42 -4.30 -5.27
CA ARG A 64 -6.22 -3.42 -4.11
C ARG A 64 -7.52 -2.73 -3.67
N ALA A 65 -8.34 -2.32 -4.62
CA ALA A 65 -9.64 -1.71 -4.34
C ALA A 65 -10.63 -2.70 -3.72
N CYS A 66 -10.66 -3.96 -4.17
CA CYS A 66 -11.55 -4.98 -3.63
C CYS A 66 -11.36 -5.17 -2.12
N ARG A 67 -10.12 -5.25 -1.64
CA ARG A 67 -9.85 -5.39 -0.20
C ARG A 67 -10.41 -4.22 0.61
N VAL A 68 -10.22 -3.00 0.12
CA VAL A 68 -10.77 -1.79 0.76
C VAL A 68 -12.30 -1.83 0.78
N LEU A 69 -12.92 -2.23 -0.33
CA LEU A 69 -14.38 -2.35 -0.43
C LEU A 69 -14.94 -3.41 0.51
N GLU A 70 -14.27 -4.55 0.65
CA GLU A 70 -14.67 -5.60 1.60
C GLU A 70 -14.63 -5.10 3.05
N LEU A 71 -13.57 -4.41 3.43
CA LEU A 71 -13.46 -3.83 4.77
C LEU A 71 -14.59 -2.83 5.02
N LEU A 72 -14.83 -1.91 4.08
CA LEU A 72 -15.91 -0.91 4.19
C LEU A 72 -17.30 -1.57 4.29
N LYS A 73 -17.55 -2.62 3.52
CA LYS A 73 -18.84 -3.38 3.60
C LYS A 73 -19.08 -4.00 4.97
N ASN A 74 -18.00 -4.37 5.66
CA ASN A 74 -18.05 -4.94 7.01
C ASN A 74 -17.93 -3.89 8.11
N GLY A 75 -17.96 -2.60 7.79
CA GLY A 75 -17.84 -1.50 8.76
C GLY A 75 -16.45 -1.37 9.36
N ILE A 76 -15.43 -1.96 8.71
CA ILE A 76 -14.04 -1.91 9.17
C ILE A 76 -13.33 -0.76 8.47
N ASP A 77 -12.63 0.08 9.23
CA ASP A 77 -11.81 1.16 8.69
C ASP A 77 -10.67 0.61 7.83
N PRO A 78 -10.62 0.93 6.52
CA PRO A 78 -9.57 0.48 5.63
C PRO A 78 -8.35 1.41 5.63
N SER A 79 -8.21 2.30 6.58
CA SER A 79 -7.06 3.21 6.67
C SER A 79 -5.73 2.44 6.67
N PRO A 80 -4.64 3.04 6.18
CA PRO A 80 -3.33 2.42 6.25
C PRO A 80 -2.97 2.11 7.71
N PRO A 81 -2.35 0.94 7.99
CA PRO A 81 -1.87 0.63 9.34
C PRO A 81 -0.75 1.59 9.74
N TYR A 82 -0.56 1.73 11.04
CA TYR A 82 0.66 2.33 11.58
C TYR A 82 1.82 1.35 11.43
N ILE A 83 2.91 1.80 10.83
CA ILE A 83 4.13 1.01 10.62
C ILE A 83 5.29 1.80 11.19
N PRO A 84 5.88 1.36 12.33
CA PRO A 84 6.95 2.08 13.02
C PRO A 84 8.35 1.80 12.46
N VAL A 85 8.43 1.24 11.26
CA VAL A 85 9.69 0.93 10.58
C VAL A 85 9.72 1.55 9.19
N SER A 86 10.91 1.88 8.70
CA SER A 86 11.14 2.16 7.28
C SER A 86 11.80 0.99 6.59
N PHE A 87 11.64 0.94 5.28
CA PHE A 87 12.24 -0.07 4.44
C PHE A 87 13.23 0.56 3.47
N THR A 88 14.26 -0.19 3.11
CA THR A 88 15.17 0.23 2.06
C THR A 88 14.38 0.32 0.75
N GLN A 89 14.52 1.44 0.05
CA GLN A 89 14.11 1.51 -1.35
C GLN A 89 15.18 0.79 -2.16
N ALA A 90 14.89 -0.41 -2.58
CA ALA A 90 15.75 -1.08 -3.55
C ALA A 90 15.66 -0.32 -4.88
N ASP A 91 16.77 0.25 -5.32
CA ASP A 91 16.89 0.82 -6.66
C ASP A 91 16.56 -0.27 -7.68
N ASN A 92 15.35 -0.22 -8.24
CA ASN A 92 14.86 -0.98 -9.39
C ASN A 92 15.07 -2.52 -9.39
N LYS A 93 15.58 -3.13 -8.35
CA LYS A 93 15.59 -4.57 -8.15
C LYS A 93 14.52 -4.93 -7.14
N LEU A 94 13.42 -5.39 -7.68
CA LEU A 94 12.32 -6.12 -7.10
C LEU A 94 12.86 -7.25 -6.26
N ASP A 95 13.08 -7.18 -5.01
CA ASP A 95 13.33 -8.50 -4.45
C ASP A 95 13.06 -8.66 -2.96
N GLN A 96 13.11 -7.61 -2.14
CA GLN A 96 12.94 -7.87 -0.71
C GLN A 96 12.50 -6.62 0.06
N LEU A 97 11.50 -6.80 0.91
CA LEU A 97 11.07 -5.76 1.84
C LEU A 97 12.00 -5.75 3.06
N LYS A 98 13.13 -5.05 2.94
CA LYS A 98 14.19 -5.04 3.95
C LYS A 98 14.06 -3.84 4.89
N VAL A 99 14.09 -4.07 6.20
CA VAL A 99 14.02 -3.03 7.22
C VAL A 99 15.28 -2.15 7.18
N ALA A 100 15.08 -0.84 7.03
CA ALA A 100 16.14 0.16 7.05
C ALA A 100 16.33 0.73 8.46
N ALA A 101 15.25 1.11 9.12
CA ALA A 101 15.27 1.65 10.47
C ALA A 101 13.98 1.35 11.23
N VAL A 102 14.06 1.34 12.54
CA VAL A 102 12.94 1.20 13.47
C VAL A 102 12.79 2.51 14.23
N TYR A 103 11.61 3.13 14.15
CA TYR A 103 11.35 4.45 14.75
C TYR A 103 10.73 4.40 16.13
N GLU A 104 10.04 3.31 16.46
CA GLU A 104 9.37 3.17 17.74
C GLU A 104 10.29 2.61 18.79
N LYS A 105 10.37 3.28 19.95
CA LYS A 105 11.18 2.83 21.10
C LYS A 105 10.52 1.70 21.88
N GLN A 106 9.45 1.10 21.36
CA GLN A 106 8.73 0.00 21.99
C GLN A 106 8.92 -1.29 21.18
N PRO A 107 10.08 -1.95 21.27
CA PRO A 107 10.42 -3.11 20.46
C PRO A 107 9.49 -4.31 20.68
N HIS A 108 8.76 -4.33 21.80
CA HIS A 108 7.76 -5.37 22.05
C HIS A 108 6.53 -5.30 21.12
N LEU A 109 6.29 -4.16 20.47
CA LEU A 109 5.19 -4.02 19.50
C LEU A 109 5.60 -4.46 18.10
N TRP A 110 6.83 -4.16 17.72
CA TRP A 110 7.43 -4.53 16.43
C TRP A 110 8.88 -4.96 16.65
N PRO A 111 9.12 -6.25 16.98
CA PRO A 111 10.45 -6.76 17.33
C PRO A 111 11.34 -6.98 16.09
N LEU A 112 11.27 -6.05 15.14
CA LEU A 112 12.09 -6.03 13.94
C LEU A 112 13.36 -5.22 14.17
N GLU A 113 14.40 -5.57 13.43
CA GLU A 113 15.70 -4.92 13.47
C GLU A 113 16.13 -4.48 12.07
N PRO A 114 17.03 -3.48 11.95
CA PRO A 114 17.64 -3.15 10.67
C PRO A 114 18.28 -4.39 10.03
N ASN A 115 18.08 -4.51 8.71
CA ASN A 115 18.45 -5.65 7.89
C ASN A 115 17.54 -6.88 7.94
N ASP A 116 16.51 -6.93 8.76
CA ASP A 116 15.46 -7.95 8.63
C ASP A 116 14.79 -7.86 7.27
N THR A 117 14.47 -9.00 6.69
CA THR A 117 13.66 -9.07 5.47
C THR A 117 12.28 -9.58 5.82
N VAL A 118 11.26 -8.75 5.64
CA VAL A 118 9.86 -9.13 5.89
C VAL A 118 9.32 -9.85 4.66
N LEU A 119 9.01 -11.14 4.80
CA LEU A 119 8.68 -12.01 3.67
C LEU A 119 7.18 -12.07 3.40
N ALA A 120 6.36 -12.34 4.42
CA ALA A 120 4.92 -12.54 4.28
C ALA A 120 4.19 -12.43 5.63
N LEU A 121 2.86 -12.48 5.62
CA LEU A 121 2.08 -12.90 6.78
C LEU A 121 2.14 -14.42 6.92
N VAL A 122 2.18 -14.91 8.14
CA VAL A 122 2.04 -16.34 8.42
C VAL A 122 0.68 -16.83 7.94
N GLY A 123 0.67 -17.95 7.22
CA GLY A 123 -0.53 -18.49 6.56
C GLY A 123 -0.81 -17.90 5.16
N PHE A 124 -0.01 -16.93 4.71
CA PHE A 124 -0.11 -16.31 3.39
C PHE A 124 1.23 -16.27 2.65
N GLU A 125 2.08 -17.27 2.87
CA GLU A 125 3.45 -17.35 2.33
C GLU A 125 3.49 -17.42 0.80
N ASN A 126 2.39 -17.82 0.18
CA ASN A 126 2.22 -17.80 -1.28
C ASN A 126 2.10 -16.38 -1.87
N ASN A 127 1.95 -15.38 -1.01
CA ASN A 127 1.89 -13.96 -1.39
C ASN A 127 3.02 -13.18 -0.72
N PRO A 128 4.27 -13.39 -1.15
CA PRO A 128 5.43 -12.74 -0.54
C PRO A 128 5.36 -11.22 -0.72
N PHE A 129 5.88 -10.50 0.25
CA PHE A 129 5.99 -9.05 0.19
C PHE A 129 7.21 -8.66 -0.64
N VAL A 130 6.98 -7.88 -1.67
CA VAL A 130 8.02 -7.30 -2.53
C VAL A 130 8.20 -5.82 -2.20
N HIS A 131 7.09 -5.14 -1.89
CA HIS A 131 7.06 -3.71 -1.62
C HIS A 131 6.33 -3.41 -0.31
N GLN A 132 6.66 -2.28 0.31
CA GLN A 132 5.96 -1.81 1.51
C GLN A 132 4.43 -1.74 1.31
N SER A 133 3.97 -1.48 0.09
CA SER A 133 2.53 -1.47 -0.21
C SER A 133 1.87 -2.83 -0.04
N ASP A 134 2.62 -3.93 -0.14
CA ASP A 134 2.09 -5.29 0.08
C ASP A 134 1.81 -5.50 1.55
N LEU A 135 2.78 -5.14 2.40
CA LEU A 135 2.62 -5.16 3.85
C LEU A 135 1.47 -4.24 4.31
N ILE A 136 1.42 -2.99 3.81
CA ILE A 136 0.33 -2.06 4.12
C ILE A 136 -1.02 -2.68 3.73
N HIS A 137 -1.10 -3.28 2.55
CA HIS A 137 -2.34 -3.90 2.07
C HIS A 137 -2.76 -5.10 2.91
N ALA A 138 -1.81 -5.94 3.29
CA ALA A 138 -2.05 -7.12 4.12
C ALA A 138 -2.52 -6.75 5.55
N LEU A 139 -1.96 -5.68 6.11
CA LEU A 139 -2.29 -5.21 7.45
C LEU A 139 -3.53 -4.31 7.53
N ARG A 140 -4.14 -3.91 6.38
CA ARG A 140 -5.37 -3.12 6.41
C ARG A 140 -6.50 -3.83 7.13
N GLY A 141 -7.15 -3.11 8.06
CA GLY A 141 -8.25 -3.63 8.86
C GLY A 141 -7.83 -4.66 9.91
N GLN A 142 -6.53 -4.87 10.11
CA GLN A 142 -6.02 -5.65 11.23
C GLN A 142 -5.85 -4.74 12.45
N ASP A 143 -6.28 -5.24 13.60
CA ASP A 143 -6.09 -4.62 14.91
C ASP A 143 -5.75 -5.72 15.92
N GLY A 144 -4.59 -5.60 16.58
CA GLY A 144 -4.09 -6.62 17.50
C GLY A 144 -2.87 -7.40 16.99
N LEU A 145 -2.71 -8.62 17.48
CA LEU A 145 -1.52 -9.43 17.20
C LEU A 145 -1.57 -10.08 15.81
N VAL A 146 -0.49 -9.94 15.07
CA VAL A 146 -0.32 -10.51 13.72
C VAL A 146 1.08 -11.12 13.64
N GLU A 147 1.19 -12.26 12.98
CA GLU A 147 2.46 -12.95 12.80
C GLU A 147 3.05 -12.67 11.41
N LEU A 148 4.30 -12.20 11.40
CA LEU A 148 5.10 -11.98 10.20
C LEU A 148 6.15 -13.07 10.06
N LEU A 149 6.29 -13.61 8.86
CA LEU A 149 7.45 -14.41 8.48
C LEU A 149 8.57 -13.45 8.08
N VAL A 150 9.70 -13.56 8.77
CA VAL A 150 10.85 -12.66 8.62
C VAL A 150 12.12 -13.49 8.47
N GLU A 151 13.01 -13.06 7.60
CA GLU A 151 14.36 -13.60 7.51
C GLU A 151 15.34 -12.66 8.20
N ARG A 152 16.00 -13.16 9.26
CA ARG A 152 17.05 -12.50 10.01
C ARG A 152 18.33 -13.32 9.95
N LEU A 153 19.41 -12.74 9.47
CA LEU A 153 20.70 -13.42 9.30
C LEU A 153 20.62 -14.73 8.50
N GLY A 154 19.76 -14.75 7.46
CA GLY A 154 19.54 -15.92 6.62
C GLY A 154 18.63 -17.01 7.24
N ILE A 155 18.12 -16.80 8.44
CA ILE A 155 17.22 -17.75 9.13
C ILE A 155 15.80 -17.20 9.12
N ARG A 156 14.85 -18.01 8.63
CA ARG A 156 13.43 -17.67 8.67
C ARG A 156 12.84 -17.91 10.03
N GLN A 157 12.17 -16.90 10.56
CA GLN A 157 11.58 -16.87 11.89
C GLN A 157 10.22 -16.20 11.84
N THR A 158 9.36 -16.51 12.78
CA THR A 158 8.08 -15.83 12.97
C THR A 158 8.22 -14.78 14.07
N PHE A 159 7.78 -13.57 13.76
CA PHE A 159 7.69 -12.47 14.72
C PHE A 159 6.25 -12.02 14.88
N THR A 160 5.79 -11.96 16.12
CA THR A 160 4.50 -11.37 16.44
C THR A 160 4.64 -9.86 16.53
N ILE A 161 3.84 -9.15 15.75
CA ILE A 161 3.72 -7.69 15.78
C ILE A 161 2.34 -7.28 16.29
N THR A 162 2.22 -6.07 16.81
CA THR A 162 0.92 -5.46 17.09
C THR A 162 0.52 -4.56 15.92
N ALA A 163 -0.44 -5.02 15.12
CA ALA A 163 -1.07 -4.19 14.10
C ALA A 163 -2.04 -3.22 14.76
N ARG A 164 -2.04 -1.97 14.33
CA ARG A 164 -3.01 -0.96 14.75
C ARG A 164 -3.32 -0.02 13.60
N PRO A 165 -4.53 0.53 13.53
CA PRO A 165 -4.85 1.57 12.58
C PRO A 165 -3.91 2.77 12.77
N ARG A 166 -3.64 3.48 11.70
CA ARG A 166 -2.91 4.75 11.79
C ARG A 166 -3.79 5.75 12.52
N PRO A 167 -3.27 6.45 13.55
CA PRO A 167 -4.05 7.49 14.23
C PRO A 167 -4.61 8.48 13.22
N ASN A 168 -5.91 8.76 13.31
CA ASN A 168 -6.54 9.76 12.47
C ASN A 168 -5.97 11.14 12.83
N LEU A 169 -5.85 12.02 11.84
CA LEU A 169 -5.47 13.43 12.10
C LEU A 169 -6.42 14.12 13.08
N LEU A 170 -7.69 13.72 13.11
CA LEU A 170 -8.69 14.23 14.03
C LEU A 170 -8.49 13.78 15.48
N ASP A 171 -7.77 12.67 15.69
CA ASP A 171 -7.45 12.14 17.02
C ASP A 171 -6.19 12.80 17.62
N LYS A 172 -5.49 13.62 16.84
CA LYS A 172 -4.35 14.39 17.34
C LYS A 172 -4.86 15.58 18.11
N ILE A 173 -4.35 15.73 19.33
CA ILE A 173 -4.58 16.93 20.13
C ILE A 173 -3.93 18.10 19.41
N GLY A 174 -4.74 18.92 18.77
CA GLY A 174 -4.28 20.13 18.10
C GLY A 174 -4.27 21.31 19.06
N VAL A 175 -3.38 22.26 18.84
CA VAL A 175 -3.40 23.56 19.52
C VAL A 175 -4.26 24.51 18.69
N HIS A 176 -5.30 25.08 19.31
CA HIS A 176 -6.13 26.11 18.71
C HIS A 176 -5.55 27.50 18.99
N VAL A 177 -5.16 28.21 17.94
CA VAL A 177 -4.77 29.62 18.04
C VAL A 177 -5.61 30.41 17.05
N SER A 178 -6.41 31.33 17.53
CA SER A 178 -7.26 32.22 16.71
C SER A 178 -8.11 31.49 15.67
N GLY A 179 -8.67 30.32 16.01
CA GLY A 179 -9.48 29.50 15.11
C GLY A 179 -8.70 28.64 14.11
N ILE A 180 -7.38 28.63 14.17
CA ILE A 180 -6.52 27.75 13.37
C ILE A 180 -6.10 26.55 14.23
N ILE A 181 -6.20 25.35 13.67
CA ILE A 181 -5.75 24.11 14.31
C ILE A 181 -4.34 23.79 13.81
N PHE A 182 -3.40 23.69 14.74
CA PHE A 182 -2.06 23.17 14.50
C PHE A 182 -1.99 21.75 15.08
N GLY A 183 -1.78 20.75 14.25
CA GLY A 183 -1.65 19.35 14.65
C GLY A 183 -0.29 18.76 14.32
#